data_32eddd31b568f04eac2c04046d41a4be
#
_entry.id   32eddd31b568f04eac2c04046d41a4be
#
_cell.length_a   1.000
_cell.length_b   1.000
_cell.length_c   1.000
_cell.angle_alpha   90.00
_cell.angle_beta   90.00
_cell.angle_gamma   90.00
#
_symmetry.space_group_name_H-M   'P 1'
#
loop_
_entity.id
_entity.type
_entity.pdbx_description
1 polymer ?
#
loop_
_entity_poly.entity_id
_entity_poly.type
_entity_poly.pdbx_seq_one_letter_code
_entity_poly.pdbx_strand_id
1 'polypeptide(L)'
;MLLIKFTGRSLHEEGGDRMSMHILQAGPLTTVQDRGRFGYMEYGITSSGVMDTLAYSQLVSLLENEPGAAVLEMTLMGAELVFDEDVYAAYTGADMQAVYDGGTLMKRGHVYRIQKGHRLRFGMAKSGVRAYFAIAGTIEVPSVMGSRSTNLKCGLGGFEGRRLQNGDALPIRVREFSEGEQKRLLKKTIDQTDYEREKTVRVILGPQKEMFTEEGVQTFLGSPYT
;
A
#
# COMPACT_ATOMS: atom_id res chain seq x y z
N MET A 1 -3.38 -34.73 -8.97
CA MET A 1 -3.91 -33.69 -8.09
C MET A 1 -2.94 -33.58 -6.91
N LEU A 2 -2.00 -32.62 -7.01
CA LEU A 2 -0.96 -32.45 -5.99
C LEU A 2 -1.51 -31.52 -4.90
N LEU A 3 -1.80 -32.10 -3.73
CA LEU A 3 -2.24 -31.35 -2.57
C LEU A 3 -1.00 -30.78 -1.86
N ILE A 4 -0.65 -29.53 -2.13
CA ILE A 4 0.39 -28.85 -1.36
C ILE A 4 -0.25 -28.42 -0.04
N LYS A 5 -0.03 -29.18 1.03
CA LYS A 5 -0.36 -28.77 2.39
C LYS A 5 0.69 -27.76 2.85
N PHE A 6 0.34 -26.49 2.90
CA PHE A 6 1.09 -25.51 3.66
C PHE A 6 0.81 -25.74 5.15
N THR A 7 1.71 -26.40 5.84
CA THR A 7 1.69 -26.41 7.30
C THR A 7 2.17 -25.03 7.74
N GLY A 8 1.23 -24.19 8.15
CA GLY A 8 1.54 -22.93 8.80
C GLY A 8 2.32 -23.22 10.08
N ARG A 9 3.64 -23.06 10.04
CA ARG A 9 4.41 -22.89 11.26
C ARG A 9 4.02 -21.53 11.83
N SER A 10 3.37 -21.56 12.99
CA SER A 10 3.21 -20.40 13.85
C SER A 10 4.61 -19.77 14.06
N LEU A 11 4.73 -18.48 13.70
CA LEU A 11 5.93 -17.67 13.97
C LEU A 11 6.01 -17.26 15.47
N HIS A 12 5.55 -18.12 16.36
CA HIS A 12 5.79 -17.98 17.78
C HIS A 12 7.01 -18.82 18.15
N GLU A 13 8.19 -18.19 18.08
CA GLU A 13 9.36 -18.51 18.91
C GLU A 13 10.60 -17.82 18.31
N GLU A 14 10.81 -16.56 18.78
CA GLU A 14 12.13 -16.06 19.15
C GLU A 14 11.89 -14.76 19.91
N GLY A 15 12.09 -14.81 21.24
CA GLY A 15 11.86 -13.72 22.17
C GLY A 15 12.91 -12.61 22.01
N GLY A 16 12.62 -11.65 21.19
CA GLY A 16 13.13 -10.30 21.19
C GLY A 16 11.91 -9.38 21.03
N ASP A 17 11.90 -8.22 21.68
CA ASP A 17 10.85 -7.22 21.53
C ASP A 17 10.77 -6.82 20.04
N ARG A 18 9.96 -7.55 19.25
CA ARG A 18 9.74 -7.22 17.84
C ARG A 18 8.86 -5.98 17.79
N MET A 19 9.41 -4.89 17.25
CA MET A 19 8.66 -3.68 17.00
C MET A 19 7.48 -3.98 16.09
N SER A 20 6.31 -3.45 16.42
CA SER A 20 5.07 -3.70 15.67
C SER A 20 4.35 -2.41 15.31
N MET A 21 3.65 -2.48 14.19
CA MET A 21 2.59 -1.57 13.82
C MET A 21 1.26 -2.25 14.14
N HIS A 22 0.51 -1.67 15.06
CA HIS A 22 -0.78 -2.20 15.49
C HIS A 22 -1.93 -1.55 14.71
N ILE A 23 -2.85 -2.36 14.25
CA ILE A 23 -4.04 -1.95 13.51
C ILE A 23 -5.19 -1.78 14.50
N LEU A 24 -5.47 -0.55 14.91
CA LEU A 24 -6.61 -0.26 15.80
C LEU A 24 -7.93 -0.36 15.05
N GLN A 25 -7.98 0.16 13.82
CA GLN A 25 -9.07 0.01 12.87
C GLN A 25 -8.50 -0.27 11.49
N ALA A 26 -8.94 -1.33 10.85
CA ALA A 26 -8.37 -1.75 9.57
C ALA A 26 -8.96 -1.02 8.35
N GLY A 27 -10.12 -0.36 8.52
CA GLY A 27 -10.90 0.12 7.38
C GLY A 27 -11.55 -1.04 6.60
N PRO A 28 -12.31 -0.73 5.53
CA PRO A 28 -13.04 -1.74 4.79
C PRO A 28 -12.14 -2.69 3.98
N LEU A 29 -11.05 -2.16 3.45
CA LEU A 29 -10.09 -2.94 2.68
C LEU A 29 -8.69 -2.33 2.79
N THR A 30 -7.91 -2.86 3.72
CA THR A 30 -6.49 -2.58 3.87
C THR A 30 -5.70 -3.87 3.72
N THR A 31 -4.70 -3.86 2.85
CA THR A 31 -3.84 -5.02 2.57
C THR A 31 -2.38 -4.62 2.52
N VAL A 32 -1.50 -5.56 2.81
CA VAL A 32 -0.06 -5.40 2.53
C VAL A 32 0.17 -5.68 1.06
N GLN A 33 0.81 -4.75 0.36
CA GLN A 33 1.13 -4.86 -1.06
C GLN A 33 2.59 -4.46 -1.32
N ASP A 34 3.14 -4.98 -2.42
CA ASP A 34 4.41 -4.57 -3.02
C ASP A 34 4.23 -4.44 -4.55
N ARG A 35 5.30 -4.61 -5.32
CA ARG A 35 5.21 -4.59 -6.79
C ARG A 35 4.40 -5.73 -7.40
N GLY A 36 4.12 -6.78 -6.62
CA GLY A 36 3.43 -7.98 -7.09
C GLY A 36 4.38 -9.13 -7.41
N ARG A 37 3.76 -10.28 -7.69
CA ARG A 37 4.42 -11.57 -7.94
C ARG A 37 4.31 -11.90 -9.44
N PHE A 38 5.44 -12.11 -10.07
CA PHE A 38 5.53 -12.33 -11.51
C PHE A 38 6.02 -13.75 -11.83
N GLY A 39 5.64 -14.27 -12.99
CA GLY A 39 6.09 -15.58 -13.47
C GLY A 39 5.24 -16.77 -13.01
N TYR A 40 4.08 -16.54 -12.37
CA TYR A 40 3.25 -17.62 -11.83
C TYR A 40 1.83 -17.70 -12.44
N MET A 41 1.56 -16.91 -13.48
CA MET A 41 0.23 -16.88 -14.12
C MET A 41 -0.14 -18.21 -14.76
N GLU A 42 0.81 -18.97 -15.27
CA GLU A 42 0.60 -20.32 -15.81
C GLU A 42 0.06 -21.30 -14.77
N TYR A 43 0.33 -21.06 -13.47
CA TYR A 43 -0.21 -21.84 -12.36
C TYR A 43 -1.52 -21.27 -11.80
N GLY A 44 -2.15 -20.33 -12.51
CA GLY A 44 -3.40 -19.68 -12.08
C GLY A 44 -3.24 -18.64 -10.97
N ILE A 45 -2.01 -18.26 -10.64
CA ILE A 45 -1.73 -17.27 -9.59
C ILE A 45 -1.55 -15.89 -10.24
N THR A 46 -2.45 -14.96 -9.91
CA THR A 46 -2.36 -13.58 -10.41
C THR A 46 -1.20 -12.82 -9.76
N SER A 47 -0.69 -11.80 -10.46
CA SER A 47 0.44 -11.00 -9.99
C SER A 47 0.16 -10.29 -8.67
N SER A 48 -1.09 -9.92 -8.37
CA SER A 48 -1.41 -9.03 -7.24
C SER A 48 -0.60 -7.73 -7.33
N GLY A 49 -0.19 -7.18 -6.20
CA GLY A 49 0.58 -5.95 -6.16
C GLY A 49 -0.30 -4.72 -6.06
N VAL A 50 0.36 -3.58 -5.90
CA VAL A 50 -0.28 -2.27 -5.81
C VAL A 50 -1.07 -1.93 -7.07
N MET A 51 -2.22 -1.28 -6.91
CA MET A 51 -3.03 -0.85 -8.05
C MET A 51 -2.43 0.40 -8.73
N ASP A 52 -1.98 1.39 -7.95
CA ASP A 52 -1.35 2.60 -8.47
C ASP A 52 0.17 2.50 -8.27
N THR A 53 0.84 2.05 -9.32
CA THR A 53 2.30 1.85 -9.32
C THR A 53 3.07 3.16 -9.23
N LEU A 54 2.49 4.28 -9.70
CA LEU A 54 3.12 5.59 -9.61
C LEU A 54 3.13 6.07 -8.15
N ALA A 55 1.96 6.08 -7.49
CA ALA A 55 1.85 6.47 -6.09
C ALA A 55 2.73 5.61 -5.17
N TYR A 56 2.79 4.29 -5.43
CA TYR A 56 3.69 3.38 -4.74
C TYR A 56 5.16 3.73 -4.95
N SER A 57 5.57 3.94 -6.20
CA SER A 57 6.98 4.25 -6.53
C SER A 57 7.42 5.58 -5.91
N GLN A 58 6.53 6.56 -5.90
CA GLN A 58 6.73 7.84 -5.23
C GLN A 58 6.94 7.65 -3.72
N LEU A 59 6.12 6.84 -3.07
CA LEU A 59 6.21 6.57 -1.63
C LEU A 59 7.53 5.89 -1.25
N VAL A 60 7.89 4.83 -1.99
CA VAL A 60 9.14 4.08 -1.78
C VAL A 60 10.35 4.99 -1.95
N SER A 61 10.37 5.82 -3.00
CA SER A 61 11.44 6.79 -3.26
C SER A 61 11.51 7.89 -2.20
N LEU A 62 10.35 8.39 -1.74
CA LEU A 62 10.26 9.44 -0.73
C LEU A 62 10.90 9.00 0.60
N LEU A 63 10.64 7.77 1.00
CA LEU A 63 11.17 7.17 2.24
C LEU A 63 12.55 6.51 2.05
N GLU A 64 13.10 6.55 0.84
CA GLU A 64 14.37 5.88 0.50
C GLU A 64 14.37 4.38 0.86
N ASN A 65 13.23 3.74 0.73
CA ASN A 65 13.08 2.31 0.94
C ASN A 65 13.59 1.51 -0.25
N GLU A 66 13.90 0.23 -0.02
CA GLU A 66 14.31 -0.68 -1.09
C GLU A 66 13.20 -0.86 -2.14
N PRO A 67 13.57 -0.97 -3.43
CA PRO A 67 12.61 -1.31 -4.48
C PRO A 67 11.91 -2.63 -4.15
N GLY A 68 10.57 -2.62 -4.09
CA GLY A 68 9.79 -3.79 -3.68
C GLY A 68 9.46 -3.84 -2.19
N ALA A 69 9.73 -2.75 -1.45
CA ALA A 69 9.29 -2.62 -0.06
C ALA A 69 7.77 -2.80 0.06
N ALA A 70 7.36 -3.54 1.09
CA ALA A 70 5.95 -3.72 1.40
C ALA A 70 5.35 -2.43 1.97
N VAL A 71 4.14 -2.12 1.53
CA VAL A 71 3.35 -0.95 1.95
C VAL A 71 1.94 -1.38 2.35
N LEU A 72 1.22 -0.55 3.08
CA LEU A 72 -0.23 -0.71 3.21
C LEU A 72 -0.92 -0.05 2.02
N GLU A 73 -1.79 -0.80 1.35
CA GLU A 73 -2.75 -0.27 0.37
C GLU A 73 -4.12 -0.21 1.05
N MET A 74 -4.71 0.99 1.11
CA MET A 74 -6.02 1.26 1.70
C MET A 74 -6.99 1.72 0.62
N THR A 75 -8.24 1.26 0.67
CA THR A 75 -9.26 1.54 -0.36
C THR A 75 -10.45 2.26 0.25
N LEU A 76 -10.81 3.43 -0.30
CA LEU A 76 -11.92 4.33 0.05
C LEU A 76 -11.82 4.96 1.44
N MET A 77 -11.56 4.17 2.46
CA MET A 77 -11.37 4.62 3.84
C MET A 77 -10.16 3.90 4.42
N GLY A 78 -9.32 4.64 5.13
CA GLY A 78 -8.07 4.11 5.63
C GLY A 78 -8.14 3.53 7.03
N ALA A 79 -6.99 3.09 7.50
CA ALA A 79 -6.79 2.44 8.80
C ALA A 79 -6.52 3.46 9.91
N GLU A 80 -6.62 3.02 11.17
CA GLU A 80 -6.06 3.67 12.34
C GLU A 80 -4.93 2.80 12.91
N LEU A 81 -3.75 3.39 13.08
CA LEU A 81 -2.50 2.73 13.38
C LEU A 81 -1.86 3.31 14.63
N VAL A 82 -1.09 2.49 15.35
CA VAL A 82 -0.17 2.92 16.41
C VAL A 82 1.13 2.11 16.32
N PHE A 83 2.25 2.67 16.76
CA PHE A 83 3.58 2.08 16.62
C PHE A 83 4.25 1.89 17.98
N ASP A 84 5.00 0.82 18.13
CA ASP A 84 5.79 0.53 19.35
C ASP A 84 7.08 1.37 19.42
N GLU A 85 7.46 2.01 18.35
CA GLU A 85 8.65 2.87 18.24
C GLU A 85 8.38 4.12 17.40
N ASP A 86 9.26 5.10 17.50
CA ASP A 86 9.25 6.26 16.63
C ASP A 86 9.49 5.85 15.18
N VAL A 87 8.66 6.28 14.27
CA VAL A 87 8.80 5.97 12.84
C VAL A 87 8.82 7.23 11.99
N TYR A 88 9.61 7.21 10.92
CA TYR A 88 9.44 8.15 9.82
C TYR A 88 8.50 7.53 8.81
N ALA A 89 7.41 8.21 8.49
CA ALA A 89 6.35 7.68 7.67
C ALA A 89 5.84 8.71 6.66
N ALA A 90 5.25 8.20 5.58
CA ALA A 90 4.61 9.01 4.57
C ALA A 90 3.41 8.28 3.97
N TYR A 91 2.55 9.01 3.27
CA TYR A 91 1.54 8.40 2.43
C TYR A 91 1.38 9.14 1.10
N THR A 92 0.89 8.41 0.10
CA THR A 92 0.67 8.87 -1.27
C THR A 92 -0.65 8.34 -1.80
N GLY A 93 -1.02 8.71 -3.02
CA GLY A 93 -2.28 8.26 -3.62
C GLY A 93 -3.47 9.11 -3.19
N ALA A 94 -4.60 8.49 -2.87
CA ALA A 94 -5.83 9.17 -2.48
C ALA A 94 -5.65 10.07 -1.25
N ASP A 95 -6.37 11.20 -1.22
CA ASP A 95 -6.41 12.06 -0.03
C ASP A 95 -7.37 11.51 1.01
N MET A 96 -6.83 10.77 1.97
CA MET A 96 -7.59 10.20 3.08
C MET A 96 -7.54 11.06 4.35
N GLN A 97 -7.17 12.34 4.22
CA GLN A 97 -7.19 13.31 5.34
C GLN A 97 -6.53 12.75 6.61
N ALA A 98 -5.33 12.18 6.44
CA ALA A 98 -4.62 11.53 7.53
C ALA A 98 -4.29 12.52 8.64
N VAL A 99 -4.56 12.14 9.89
CA VAL A 99 -4.23 12.92 11.08
C VAL A 99 -3.48 12.05 12.09
N TYR A 100 -2.52 12.63 12.77
CA TYR A 100 -1.80 11.99 13.87
C TYR A 100 -1.75 12.91 15.09
N ASP A 101 -1.42 12.35 16.24
CA ASP A 101 -1.26 13.10 17.49
C ASP A 101 -2.46 14.00 17.80
N GLY A 102 -3.68 13.43 17.71
CA GLY A 102 -4.90 14.12 18.12
C GLY A 102 -5.34 15.29 17.23
N GLY A 103 -4.69 15.57 16.10
CA GLY A 103 -5.18 16.64 15.21
C GLY A 103 -4.19 17.17 14.18
N THR A 104 -2.94 16.77 14.21
CA THR A 104 -1.97 17.24 13.21
C THR A 104 -2.23 16.57 11.86
N LEU A 105 -2.57 17.36 10.84
CA LEU A 105 -2.85 16.89 9.49
C LEU A 105 -1.55 16.48 8.79
N MET A 106 -1.51 15.25 8.27
CA MET A 106 -0.47 14.80 7.35
C MET A 106 -0.85 15.15 5.90
N LYS A 107 0.04 15.83 5.21
CA LYS A 107 -0.10 16.06 3.76
C LYS A 107 0.47 14.87 2.99
N ARG A 108 -0.19 14.49 1.89
CA ARG A 108 0.33 13.50 0.95
C ARG A 108 1.70 13.90 0.43
N GLY A 109 2.57 12.93 0.18
CA GLY A 109 3.89 13.18 -0.39
C GLY A 109 4.87 13.93 0.52
N HIS A 110 4.63 13.94 1.82
CA HIS A 110 5.53 14.52 2.82
C HIS A 110 5.89 13.47 3.87
N VAL A 111 7.10 13.56 4.41
CA VAL A 111 7.57 12.67 5.48
C VAL A 111 7.30 13.32 6.84
N TYR A 112 6.83 12.49 7.76
CA TYR A 112 6.55 12.87 9.16
C TYR A 112 7.25 11.92 10.11
N ARG A 113 7.69 12.43 11.25
CA ARG A 113 8.08 11.61 12.39
C ARG A 113 6.84 11.39 13.26
N ILE A 114 6.44 10.17 13.42
CA ILE A 114 5.34 9.75 14.28
C ILE A 114 5.97 9.10 15.51
N GLN A 115 5.69 9.63 16.68
CA GLN A 115 6.25 9.15 17.92
C GLN A 115 5.57 7.86 18.36
N LYS A 116 6.31 7.03 19.08
CA LYS A 116 5.81 5.83 19.76
C LYS A 116 4.51 6.12 20.51
N GLY A 117 3.52 5.26 20.31
CA GLY A 117 2.22 5.36 20.96
C GLY A 117 1.26 6.42 20.40
N HIS A 118 1.72 7.31 19.51
CA HIS A 118 0.83 8.25 18.84
C HIS A 118 -0.04 7.53 17.81
N ARG A 119 -1.31 7.92 17.74
CA ARG A 119 -2.26 7.36 16.78
C ARG A 119 -2.18 8.08 15.45
N LEU A 120 -2.09 7.32 14.37
CA LEU A 120 -2.25 7.78 13.01
C LEU A 120 -3.57 7.25 12.46
N ARG A 121 -4.49 8.15 12.10
CA ARG A 121 -5.79 7.79 11.56
C ARG A 121 -5.95 8.32 10.14
N PHE A 122 -6.34 7.46 9.25
CA PHE A 122 -6.79 7.80 7.90
C PHE A 122 -8.31 7.81 7.85
N GLY A 123 -8.87 8.86 7.27
CA GLY A 123 -10.32 9.02 7.09
C GLY A 123 -10.82 8.43 5.77
N MET A 124 -12.00 8.88 5.37
CA MET A 124 -12.55 8.60 4.04
C MET A 124 -11.79 9.41 2.99
N ALA A 125 -11.57 8.82 1.82
CA ALA A 125 -10.94 9.49 0.70
C ALA A 125 -11.79 10.68 0.25
N LYS A 126 -11.20 11.88 0.29
CA LYS A 126 -11.78 13.10 -0.25
C LYS A 126 -11.62 13.16 -1.77
N SER A 127 -10.47 12.67 -2.27
CA SER A 127 -10.19 12.52 -3.69
C SER A 127 -9.34 11.29 -3.94
N GLY A 128 -9.52 10.64 -5.09
CA GLY A 128 -8.93 9.35 -5.41
C GLY A 128 -9.61 8.20 -4.67
N VAL A 129 -9.11 6.98 -4.85
CA VAL A 129 -9.71 5.76 -4.30
C VAL A 129 -8.75 5.00 -3.40
N ARG A 130 -7.45 4.95 -3.76
CA ARG A 130 -6.44 4.17 -3.07
C ARG A 130 -5.34 5.03 -2.52
N ALA A 131 -5.03 4.85 -1.24
CA ALA A 131 -3.86 5.44 -0.60
C ALA A 131 -2.85 4.36 -0.21
N TYR A 132 -1.60 4.75 -0.22
CA TYR A 132 -0.46 3.92 0.14
C TYR A 132 0.24 4.53 1.33
N PHE A 133 0.51 3.71 2.34
CA PHE A 133 1.22 4.14 3.54
C PHE A 133 2.45 3.25 3.76
N ALA A 134 3.56 3.85 4.12
CA ALA A 134 4.77 3.13 4.51
C ALA A 134 5.53 3.88 5.60
N ILE A 135 6.42 3.14 6.26
CA ILE A 135 7.45 3.67 7.14
C ILE A 135 8.81 3.65 6.44
N ALA A 136 9.75 4.46 6.89
CA ALA A 136 11.15 4.34 6.49
C ALA A 136 11.75 3.09 7.16
N GLY A 137 11.75 2.01 6.41
CA GLY A 137 12.06 0.65 6.87
C GLY A 137 11.25 -0.38 6.10
N THR A 138 10.76 -1.41 6.77
CA THR A 138 9.98 -2.47 6.12
C THR A 138 8.87 -3.02 7.03
N ILE A 139 7.79 -3.47 6.43
CA ILE A 139 6.79 -4.34 7.05
C ILE A 139 7.28 -5.78 6.85
N GLU A 140 7.54 -6.48 7.96
CA GLU A 140 8.15 -7.82 7.96
C GLU A 140 7.09 -8.91 7.81
N VAL A 141 6.55 -9.04 6.60
CA VAL A 141 5.69 -10.17 6.23
C VAL A 141 6.45 -11.14 5.33
N PRO A 142 6.09 -12.44 5.35
CA PRO A 142 6.76 -13.44 4.52
C PRO A 142 6.69 -13.12 3.03
N SER A 143 7.80 -13.33 2.32
CA SER A 143 7.80 -13.32 0.86
C SER A 143 7.30 -14.67 0.35
N VAL A 144 6.24 -14.65 -0.45
CA VAL A 144 5.66 -15.83 -1.09
C VAL A 144 5.82 -15.69 -2.60
N MET A 145 6.56 -16.58 -3.22
CA MET A 145 6.86 -16.53 -4.67
C MET A 145 7.45 -15.17 -5.08
N GLY A 146 8.43 -14.68 -4.31
CA GLY A 146 9.15 -13.44 -4.58
C GLY A 146 8.38 -12.14 -4.28
N SER A 147 7.20 -12.19 -3.68
CA SER A 147 6.38 -11.02 -3.38
C SER A 147 5.77 -11.09 -1.97
N ARG A 148 5.63 -9.91 -1.35
CA ARG A 148 4.90 -9.71 -0.10
C ARG A 148 3.46 -9.27 -0.31
N SER A 149 2.99 -9.19 -1.56
CA SER A 149 1.62 -8.77 -1.87
C SER A 149 0.59 -9.79 -1.44
N THR A 150 -0.49 -9.30 -0.84
CA THR A 150 -1.68 -10.08 -0.54
C THR A 150 -2.42 -10.45 -1.83
N ASN A 151 -2.71 -11.71 -2.02
CA ASN A 151 -3.64 -12.22 -3.02
C ASN A 151 -4.88 -12.75 -2.30
N LEU A 152 -5.91 -11.94 -2.22
CA LEU A 152 -7.15 -12.29 -1.48
C LEU A 152 -7.87 -13.49 -2.11
N LYS A 153 -7.79 -13.67 -3.43
CA LYS A 153 -8.45 -14.77 -4.14
C LYS A 153 -7.85 -16.12 -3.79
N CYS A 154 -6.53 -16.16 -3.63
CA CYS A 154 -5.79 -17.39 -3.33
C CYS A 154 -5.44 -17.53 -1.85
N GLY A 155 -5.69 -16.52 -1.02
CA GLY A 155 -5.28 -16.51 0.39
C GLY A 155 -3.76 -16.56 0.57
N LEU A 156 -2.99 -15.85 -0.28
CA LEU A 156 -1.53 -15.92 -0.29
C LEU A 156 -0.88 -14.56 -0.02
N GLY A 157 0.31 -14.60 0.58
CA GLY A 157 1.17 -13.43 0.79
C GLY A 157 0.59 -12.41 1.77
N GLY A 158 1.19 -11.24 1.84
CA GLY A 158 0.79 -10.21 2.79
C GLY A 158 0.80 -10.69 4.23
N PHE A 159 -0.11 -10.15 5.02
CA PHE A 159 -0.35 -10.61 6.38
C PHE A 159 -1.40 -11.72 6.36
N GLU A 160 -0.98 -12.97 6.53
CA GLU A 160 -1.81 -14.18 6.56
C GLU A 160 -2.71 -14.38 5.32
N GLY A 161 -2.33 -13.86 4.14
CA GLY A 161 -3.10 -14.02 2.90
C GLY A 161 -4.46 -13.30 2.87
N ARG A 162 -4.73 -12.43 3.81
CA ARG A 162 -6.02 -11.76 4.01
C ARG A 162 -5.89 -10.23 4.10
N ARG A 163 -7.02 -9.53 4.05
CA ARG A 163 -7.08 -8.14 4.48
C ARG A 163 -6.76 -8.03 5.97
N LEU A 164 -6.25 -6.88 6.38
CA LEU A 164 -6.01 -6.58 7.78
C LEU A 164 -7.32 -6.48 8.56
N GLN A 165 -7.24 -6.79 9.84
CA GLN A 165 -8.34 -6.74 10.80
C GLN A 165 -7.96 -5.88 12.00
N ASN A 166 -8.97 -5.43 12.74
CA ASN A 166 -8.76 -4.74 14.00
C ASN A 166 -8.04 -5.67 14.99
N GLY A 167 -6.99 -5.18 15.62
CA GLY A 167 -6.15 -5.94 16.55
C GLY A 167 -4.95 -6.64 15.92
N ASP A 168 -4.79 -6.61 14.58
CA ASP A 168 -3.58 -7.15 13.96
C ASP A 168 -2.35 -6.35 14.41
N ALA A 169 -1.25 -7.06 14.64
CA ALA A 169 0.07 -6.51 14.92
C ALA A 169 1.05 -6.96 13.84
N LEU A 170 1.46 -6.03 12.99
CA LEU A 170 2.39 -6.31 11.90
C LEU A 170 3.81 -6.04 12.38
N PRO A 171 4.70 -7.04 12.35
CA PRO A 171 6.11 -6.81 12.63
C PRO A 171 6.70 -5.78 11.66
N ILE A 172 7.45 -4.84 12.19
CA ILE A 172 8.15 -3.82 11.40
C ILE A 172 9.62 -3.78 11.78
N ARG A 173 10.43 -3.34 10.85
CA ARG A 173 11.82 -2.96 11.10
C ARG A 173 12.00 -1.51 10.66
N VAL A 174 12.29 -0.65 11.62
CA VAL A 174 12.55 0.77 11.42
C VAL A 174 14.01 0.95 11.02
N ARG A 175 14.26 1.87 10.11
CA ARG A 175 15.63 2.25 9.74
C ARG A 175 16.13 3.33 10.69
N GLU A 176 17.31 3.16 11.22
CA GLU A 176 18.01 4.17 12.00
C GLU A 176 18.60 5.26 11.08
N PHE A 177 18.59 6.47 11.57
CA PHE A 177 19.09 7.64 10.86
C PHE A 177 19.95 8.51 11.77
N SER A 178 21.07 8.99 11.27
CA SER A 178 21.81 10.09 11.89
C SER A 178 20.94 11.37 11.89
N GLU A 179 21.27 12.33 12.75
CA GLU A 179 20.53 13.62 12.83
C GLU A 179 20.48 14.35 11.47
N GLY A 180 21.56 14.27 10.69
CA GLY A 180 21.62 14.90 9.37
C GLY A 180 20.65 14.25 8.38
N GLU A 181 20.59 12.92 8.38
CA GLU A 181 19.65 12.15 7.53
C GLU A 181 18.20 12.38 7.95
N GLN A 182 17.91 12.45 9.25
CA GLN A 182 16.57 12.79 9.77
C GLN A 182 16.09 14.14 9.24
N LYS A 183 16.94 15.18 9.38
CA LYS A 183 16.65 16.52 8.88
C LYS A 183 16.44 16.56 7.37
N ARG A 184 17.24 15.79 6.62
CA ARG A 184 17.12 15.66 5.17
C ARG A 184 15.82 14.95 4.79
N LEU A 185 15.50 13.83 5.43
CA LEU A 185 14.32 13.03 5.15
C LEU A 185 13.04 13.82 5.40
N LEU A 186 12.95 14.54 6.51
CA LEU A 186 11.79 15.37 6.87
C LEU A 186 11.54 16.55 5.91
N LYS A 187 12.54 16.96 5.14
CA LYS A 187 12.39 18.02 4.12
C LYS A 187 11.97 17.47 2.76
N LYS A 188 11.98 16.15 2.57
CA LYS A 188 11.60 15.56 1.29
C LYS A 188 10.11 15.69 1.05
N THR A 189 9.79 16.04 -0.16
CA THR A 189 8.41 16.13 -0.66
C THR A 189 8.35 15.62 -2.09
N ILE A 190 7.20 15.11 -2.47
CA ILE A 190 6.88 14.71 -3.85
C ILE A 190 5.50 15.24 -4.19
N ASP A 191 5.39 15.87 -5.36
CA ASP A 191 4.11 16.33 -5.89
C ASP A 191 3.16 15.16 -6.11
N GLN A 192 1.94 15.34 -5.65
CA GLN A 192 0.92 14.29 -5.71
C GLN A 192 0.01 14.48 -6.92
N THR A 193 -0.46 13.34 -7.46
CA THR A 193 -1.44 13.34 -8.54
C THR A 193 -2.72 14.06 -8.09
N ASP A 194 -3.20 14.96 -8.92
CA ASP A 194 -4.50 15.57 -8.78
C ASP A 194 -5.55 14.65 -9.42
N TYR A 195 -6.36 14.00 -8.59
CA TYR A 195 -7.40 13.06 -9.02
C TYR A 195 -8.74 13.75 -9.36
N GLU A 196 -8.87 15.03 -9.07
CA GLU A 196 -10.11 15.79 -9.33
C GLU A 196 -10.15 16.39 -10.75
N ARG A 197 -8.99 16.45 -11.43
CA ARG A 197 -8.91 16.98 -12.78
C ARG A 197 -9.43 15.99 -13.81
N GLU A 198 -10.18 16.52 -14.77
CA GLU A 198 -10.49 15.82 -15.99
C GLU A 198 -9.22 15.33 -16.70
N LYS A 199 -9.19 14.08 -17.12
CA LYS A 199 -8.03 13.44 -17.73
C LYS A 199 -8.41 12.85 -19.08
N THR A 200 -7.58 13.12 -20.08
CA THR A 200 -7.64 12.38 -21.33
C THR A 200 -6.84 11.09 -21.21
N VAL A 201 -7.51 9.96 -21.32
CA VAL A 201 -6.89 8.64 -21.28
C VAL A 201 -6.65 8.12 -22.69
N ARG A 202 -5.39 7.80 -23.00
CA ARG A 202 -5.04 7.13 -24.26
C ARG A 202 -5.27 5.64 -24.13
N VAL A 203 -5.97 5.06 -25.09
CA VAL A 203 -6.31 3.63 -25.10
C VAL A 203 -5.76 2.95 -26.36
N ILE A 204 -5.51 1.64 -26.26
CA ILE A 204 -5.20 0.75 -27.37
C ILE A 204 -6.39 -0.18 -27.50
N LEU A 205 -6.97 -0.29 -28.69
CA LEU A 205 -8.06 -1.22 -28.95
C LEU A 205 -7.57 -2.66 -28.78
N GLY A 206 -8.36 -3.45 -28.06
CA GLY A 206 -8.06 -4.86 -27.83
C GLY A 206 -8.23 -5.72 -29.09
N PRO A 207 -7.79 -6.99 -29.03
CA PRO A 207 -7.89 -7.92 -30.16
C PRO A 207 -9.34 -8.26 -30.56
N GLN A 208 -10.31 -7.99 -29.68
CA GLN A 208 -11.74 -8.20 -29.94
C GLN A 208 -12.43 -7.00 -30.62
N LYS A 209 -11.70 -6.05 -31.20
CA LYS A 209 -12.27 -4.88 -31.88
C LYS A 209 -13.36 -5.28 -32.90
N GLU A 210 -13.19 -6.36 -33.60
CA GLU A 210 -14.11 -6.87 -34.62
C GLU A 210 -15.49 -7.26 -34.07
N MET A 211 -15.62 -7.43 -32.74
CA MET A 211 -16.90 -7.73 -32.09
C MET A 211 -17.76 -6.49 -31.85
N PHE A 212 -17.24 -5.31 -32.13
CA PHE A 212 -17.91 -4.02 -31.93
C PHE A 212 -18.19 -3.36 -33.27
N THR A 213 -19.31 -2.63 -33.35
CA THR A 213 -19.60 -1.80 -34.53
C THR A 213 -18.66 -0.60 -34.56
N GLU A 214 -18.38 -0.08 -35.73
CA GLU A 214 -17.55 1.13 -35.87
C GLU A 214 -18.17 2.31 -35.10
N GLU A 215 -19.50 2.49 -35.17
CA GLU A 215 -20.22 3.52 -34.40
C GLU A 215 -20.04 3.33 -32.89
N GLY A 216 -20.08 2.11 -32.38
CA GLY A 216 -19.84 1.79 -30.97
C GLY A 216 -18.44 2.18 -30.52
N VAL A 217 -17.42 1.89 -31.36
CA VAL A 217 -16.04 2.29 -31.09
C VAL A 217 -15.90 3.81 -31.09
N GLN A 218 -16.48 4.51 -32.05
CA GLN A 218 -16.42 5.99 -32.11
C GLN A 218 -17.13 6.64 -30.92
N THR A 219 -18.29 6.11 -30.52
CA THR A 219 -19.01 6.56 -29.32
C THR A 219 -18.16 6.37 -28.07
N PHE A 220 -17.52 5.18 -27.92
CA PHE A 220 -16.64 4.91 -26.78
C PHE A 220 -15.46 5.88 -26.70
N LEU A 221 -14.83 6.18 -27.84
CA LEU A 221 -13.65 7.05 -27.88
C LEU A 221 -13.98 8.54 -27.73
N GLY A 222 -15.18 8.95 -28.14
CA GLY A 222 -15.59 10.35 -28.16
C GLY A 222 -16.43 10.81 -26.98
N SER A 223 -16.86 9.90 -26.10
CA SER A 223 -17.73 10.23 -24.98
C SER A 223 -16.96 10.56 -23.71
N PRO A 224 -17.39 11.55 -22.91
CA PRO A 224 -16.89 11.74 -21.57
C PRO A 224 -17.43 10.65 -20.63
N TYR A 225 -16.62 10.23 -19.67
CA TYR A 225 -16.96 9.24 -18.65
C TYR A 225 -16.76 9.83 -17.25
N THR A 226 -17.62 9.49 -16.30
CA THR A 226 -17.57 9.91 -14.88
C THR A 226 -17.45 8.72 -13.97
#